data_7ce537c5285518f0b448979575b29246
#
_entry.id   7ce537c5285518f0b448979575b29246
#
_cell.length_a   1.000
_cell.length_b   1.000
_cell.length_c   1.000
_cell.angle_alpha   90.00
_cell.angle_beta   90.00
_cell.angle_gamma   90.00
#
_symmetry.space_group_name_H-M   'P 1'
#
loop_
_entity.id
_entity.type
_entity.pdbx_description
1 polymer ?
#
loop_
_entity_poly.entity_id
_entity_poly.type
_entity_poly.pdbx_seq_one_letter_code
_entity_poly.pdbx_strand_id
1 'polypeptide(L)'
;MGKKYVAYVGTYTHGTSKGIQVYDVNLEEGTLTERSEVEVSNASYTAVSKNGKYLYSIEDEGVAVFKRDHNGDLARINSVDIDGMRGCFLATDVDGKYLYVAGYHDGKVTVVHTHKDGRLGSVMDGVFHTGLGSVAERNFRPHVNCVRPVSYTHLTLPTNRE
;
A
#
# COMPACT_ATOMS: atom_id res chain seq x y z
N MET A 1 9.65 16.48 -25.29
CA MET A 1 8.74 16.59 -24.14
C MET A 1 9.46 16.07 -22.91
N GLY A 2 9.67 16.93 -21.90
CA GLY A 2 10.31 16.52 -20.64
C GLY A 2 9.45 15.48 -19.90
N LYS A 3 10.12 14.60 -19.13
CA LYS A 3 9.42 13.65 -18.25
C LYS A 3 8.62 14.44 -17.20
N LYS A 4 7.32 14.24 -17.16
CA LYS A 4 6.47 14.72 -16.06
C LYS A 4 6.54 13.75 -14.89
N TYR A 5 6.70 14.28 -13.69
CA TYR A 5 6.68 13.53 -12.45
C TYR A 5 5.44 13.92 -11.64
N VAL A 6 4.83 12.93 -11.00
CA VAL A 6 3.62 13.09 -10.20
C VAL A 6 3.84 12.45 -8.84
N ALA A 7 3.41 13.12 -7.78
CA ALA A 7 3.38 12.58 -6.43
C ALA A 7 1.94 12.32 -5.99
N TYR A 8 1.70 11.20 -5.33
CA TYR A 8 0.43 10.85 -4.70
C TYR A 8 0.60 10.89 -3.20
N VAL A 9 -0.18 11.73 -2.55
CA VAL A 9 -0.15 11.92 -1.10
C VAL A 9 -1.45 11.40 -0.52
N GLY A 10 -1.36 10.29 0.20
CA GLY A 10 -2.51 9.75 0.93
C GLY A 10 -2.72 10.51 2.24
N THR A 11 -3.97 10.82 2.55
CA THR A 11 -4.33 11.58 3.74
C THR A 11 -5.51 10.94 4.48
N TYR A 12 -5.61 11.25 5.77
CA TYR A 12 -6.82 10.95 6.54
C TYR A 12 -7.95 11.94 6.20
N THR A 13 -9.18 11.44 6.12
CA THR A 13 -10.37 12.23 5.72
C THR A 13 -11.17 12.76 6.90
N HIS A 14 -10.53 12.92 8.08
CA HIS A 14 -11.19 13.48 9.27
C HIS A 14 -11.38 15.01 9.25
N GLY A 15 -10.85 15.68 8.23
CA GLY A 15 -10.96 17.11 8.01
C GLY A 15 -11.56 17.43 6.65
N THR A 16 -10.91 18.32 5.91
CA THR A 16 -11.35 18.79 4.59
C THR A 16 -10.80 17.95 3.43
N SER A 17 -9.80 17.11 3.67
CA SER A 17 -9.20 16.27 2.64
C SER A 17 -10.15 15.16 2.18
N LYS A 18 -10.12 14.85 0.88
CA LYS A 18 -10.91 13.79 0.27
C LYS A 18 -10.19 12.44 0.19
N GLY A 19 -8.89 12.40 0.48
CA GLY A 19 -8.13 11.15 0.51
C GLY A 19 -6.78 11.22 -0.18
N ILE A 20 -6.70 11.04 -1.51
CA ILE A 20 -5.43 11.10 -2.24
C ILE A 20 -5.32 12.45 -2.94
N GLN A 21 -4.28 13.20 -2.59
CA GLN A 21 -3.92 14.43 -3.29
C GLN A 21 -2.88 14.13 -4.35
N VAL A 22 -3.05 14.71 -5.54
CA VAL A 22 -2.18 14.54 -6.70
C VAL A 22 -1.41 15.82 -6.95
N TYR A 23 -0.10 15.74 -6.98
CA TYR A 23 0.80 16.88 -7.21
C TYR A 23 1.62 16.69 -8.47
N ASP A 24 1.80 17.75 -9.25
CA ASP A 24 2.86 17.83 -10.23
C ASP A 24 4.19 18.12 -9.51
N VAL A 25 5.26 17.41 -9.90
CA VAL A 25 6.57 17.52 -9.27
C VAL A 25 7.54 18.23 -10.21
N ASN A 26 8.08 19.34 -9.78
CA ASN A 26 9.21 20.00 -10.44
C ASN A 26 10.51 19.52 -9.79
N LEU A 27 11.27 18.68 -10.51
CA LEU A 27 12.54 18.12 -10.00
C LEU A 27 13.70 19.13 -9.99
N GLU A 28 13.64 20.18 -10.80
CA GLU A 28 14.71 21.18 -10.85
C GLU A 28 14.63 22.12 -9.65
N GLU A 29 13.41 22.50 -9.27
CA GLU A 29 13.16 23.40 -8.14
C GLU A 29 12.88 22.66 -6.84
N GLY A 30 12.59 21.35 -6.90
CA GLY A 30 12.19 20.57 -5.73
C GLY A 30 10.81 20.96 -5.18
N THR A 31 9.89 21.44 -6.05
CA THR A 31 8.58 21.95 -5.65
C THR A 31 7.44 21.01 -6.04
N LEU A 32 6.34 21.07 -5.28
CA LEU A 32 5.10 20.37 -5.53
C LEU A 32 3.98 21.38 -5.80
N THR A 33 3.24 21.17 -6.90
CA THR A 33 2.05 21.97 -7.22
C THR A 33 0.83 21.06 -7.19
N GLU A 34 -0.13 21.37 -6.33
CA GLU A 34 -1.38 20.61 -6.23
C GLU A 34 -2.14 20.68 -7.56
N ARG A 35 -2.66 19.53 -8.00
CA ARG A 35 -3.38 19.41 -9.27
C ARG A 35 -4.81 18.93 -9.08
N SER A 36 -5.02 17.90 -8.29
CA SER A 36 -6.34 17.31 -8.09
C SER A 36 -6.39 16.48 -6.81
N GLU A 37 -7.60 16.15 -6.37
CA GLU A 37 -7.87 15.21 -5.30
C GLU A 37 -8.70 14.04 -5.80
N VAL A 38 -8.48 12.85 -5.22
CA VAL A 38 -9.25 11.63 -5.49
C VAL A 38 -9.86 11.13 -4.18
N GLU A 39 -11.15 10.84 -4.23
CA GLU A 39 -11.91 10.41 -3.05
C GLU A 39 -11.56 8.99 -2.64
N VAL A 40 -11.01 8.87 -1.43
CA VAL A 40 -10.65 7.60 -0.77
C VAL A 40 -10.73 7.81 0.73
N SER A 41 -11.52 7.02 1.45
CA SER A 41 -11.61 7.13 2.91
C SER A 41 -10.26 6.77 3.57
N ASN A 42 -9.69 7.72 4.31
CA ASN A 42 -8.49 7.51 5.13
C ASN A 42 -7.33 6.80 4.41
N ALA A 43 -6.93 7.32 3.24
CA ALA A 43 -5.83 6.81 2.41
C ALA A 43 -4.48 6.88 3.14
N SER A 44 -4.29 6.08 4.18
CA SER A 44 -3.12 6.12 5.07
C SER A 44 -1.81 5.69 4.42
N TYR A 45 -1.88 4.91 3.34
CA TYR A 45 -0.72 4.46 2.57
C TYR A 45 -1.09 4.19 1.12
N THR A 46 -0.20 4.57 0.21
CA THR A 46 -0.34 4.30 -1.23
C THR A 46 0.90 3.62 -1.79
N ALA A 47 0.72 2.77 -2.79
CA ALA A 47 1.81 2.08 -3.48
C ALA A 47 1.56 2.03 -4.98
N VAL A 48 2.55 2.42 -5.77
CA VAL A 48 2.48 2.29 -7.24
C VAL A 48 2.89 0.88 -7.63
N SER A 49 2.16 0.25 -8.54
CA SER A 49 2.53 -1.04 -9.11
C SER A 49 3.88 -0.98 -9.83
N LYS A 50 4.62 -2.09 -9.89
CA LYS A 50 5.95 -2.16 -10.51
C LYS A 50 5.96 -1.69 -11.97
N ASN A 51 4.90 -1.98 -12.72
CA ASN A 51 4.74 -1.54 -14.11
C ASN A 51 4.29 -0.08 -14.27
N GLY A 52 4.06 0.63 -13.15
CA GLY A 52 3.63 2.02 -13.12
C GLY A 52 2.19 2.28 -13.58
N LYS A 53 1.40 1.25 -13.88
CA LYS A 53 0.05 1.41 -14.45
C LYS A 53 -1.06 1.60 -13.41
N TYR A 54 -0.81 1.15 -12.18
CA TYR A 54 -1.81 1.14 -11.10
C TYR A 54 -1.28 1.78 -9.84
N LEU A 55 -2.18 2.39 -9.08
CA LEU A 55 -1.95 2.85 -7.71
C LEU A 55 -2.88 2.06 -6.80
N TYR A 56 -2.33 1.46 -5.77
CA TYR A 56 -3.06 0.84 -4.68
C TYR A 56 -3.11 1.81 -3.51
N SER A 57 -4.24 1.88 -2.82
CA SER A 57 -4.41 2.71 -1.64
C SER A 57 -5.11 1.94 -0.54
N ILE A 58 -4.68 2.13 0.68
CA ILE A 58 -5.48 1.73 1.84
C ILE A 58 -6.73 2.59 1.89
N GLU A 59 -7.83 2.01 2.31
CA GLU A 59 -9.07 2.66 2.71
C GLU A 59 -9.60 2.04 4.01
N ASP A 60 -10.66 2.60 4.58
CA ASP A 60 -11.11 2.22 5.94
C ASP A 60 -11.34 0.73 6.13
N GLU A 61 -11.97 0.06 5.18
CA GLU A 61 -12.34 -1.35 5.29
C GLU A 61 -11.44 -2.27 4.45
N GLY A 62 -10.47 -1.70 3.73
CA GLY A 62 -9.68 -2.54 2.87
C GLY A 62 -8.66 -1.83 2.01
N VAL A 63 -8.66 -2.18 0.74
CA VAL A 63 -7.72 -1.66 -0.27
C VAL A 63 -8.47 -1.33 -1.55
N ALA A 64 -8.21 -0.16 -2.11
CA ALA A 64 -8.67 0.27 -3.41
C ALA A 64 -7.54 0.23 -4.44
N VAL A 65 -7.90 0.07 -5.72
CA VAL A 65 -6.98 0.18 -6.85
C VAL A 65 -7.49 1.19 -7.87
N PHE A 66 -6.55 1.95 -8.40
CA PHE A 66 -6.76 2.98 -9.41
C PHE A 66 -5.88 2.72 -10.64
N LYS A 67 -6.44 2.88 -11.81
CA LYS A 67 -5.67 2.94 -13.05
C LYS A 67 -5.06 4.34 -13.17
N ARG A 68 -3.77 4.38 -13.47
CA ARG A 68 -3.03 5.60 -13.77
C ARG A 68 -3.01 5.81 -15.28
N ASP A 69 -3.35 6.99 -15.74
CA ASP A 69 -3.17 7.38 -17.14
C ASP A 69 -1.74 7.92 -17.39
N HIS A 70 -1.49 8.37 -18.61
CA HIS A 70 -0.19 8.91 -19.03
C HIS A 70 0.15 10.26 -18.38
N ASN A 71 -0.85 11.00 -17.89
CA ASN A 71 -0.67 12.23 -17.13
C ASN A 71 -0.52 11.98 -15.63
N GLY A 72 -0.78 10.74 -15.16
CA GLY A 72 -0.81 10.37 -13.77
C GLY A 72 -2.14 10.60 -13.08
N ASP A 73 -3.22 10.87 -13.83
CA ASP A 73 -4.56 10.95 -13.27
C ASP A 73 -5.07 9.56 -12.92
N LEU A 74 -5.92 9.49 -11.89
CA LEU A 74 -6.37 8.26 -11.28
C LEU A 74 -7.85 7.99 -11.61
N ALA A 75 -8.13 6.80 -12.11
CA ALA A 75 -9.49 6.29 -12.29
C ALA A 75 -9.69 5.03 -11.42
N ARG A 76 -10.66 5.06 -10.49
CA ARG A 76 -10.95 3.92 -9.60
C ARG A 76 -11.37 2.71 -10.42
N ILE A 77 -10.80 1.56 -10.14
CA ILE A 77 -11.16 0.27 -10.73
C ILE A 77 -12.11 -0.48 -9.80
N ASN A 78 -11.62 -0.90 -8.65
CA ASN A 78 -12.39 -1.56 -7.60
C ASN A 78 -11.71 -1.46 -6.24
N SER A 79 -12.36 -2.00 -5.22
CA SER A 79 -11.81 -2.21 -3.89
C SER A 79 -12.17 -3.60 -3.36
N VAL A 80 -11.46 -4.04 -2.33
CA VAL A 80 -11.65 -5.32 -1.64
C VAL A 80 -11.50 -5.09 -0.16
N ASP A 81 -12.48 -5.59 0.61
CA ASP A 81 -12.40 -5.70 2.06
C ASP A 81 -11.32 -6.72 2.45
N ILE A 82 -10.55 -6.43 3.48
CA ILE A 82 -9.47 -7.30 3.98
C ILE A 82 -9.83 -8.10 5.21
N ASP A 83 -11.10 -8.14 5.59
CA ASP A 83 -11.59 -8.87 6.78
C ASP A 83 -10.77 -8.56 8.04
N GLY A 84 -10.57 -7.29 8.32
CA GLY A 84 -9.74 -6.84 9.43
C GLY A 84 -9.75 -5.34 9.66
N MET A 85 -8.85 -4.88 10.51
CA MET A 85 -8.69 -3.44 10.75
C MET A 85 -7.91 -2.80 9.59
N ARG A 86 -8.09 -1.49 9.42
CA ARG A 86 -7.41 -0.70 8.40
C ARG A 86 -5.90 -0.98 8.37
N GLY A 87 -5.39 -1.24 7.17
CA GLY A 87 -3.98 -1.41 6.94
C GLY A 87 -3.15 -0.15 7.18
N CYS A 88 -1.84 -0.30 7.24
CA CYS A 88 -0.89 0.80 7.38
C CYS A 88 0.24 0.77 6.35
N PHE A 89 0.37 -0.32 5.60
CA PHE A 89 1.43 -0.47 4.60
C PHE A 89 0.98 -1.42 3.49
N LEU A 90 1.44 -1.14 2.26
CA LEU A 90 1.18 -1.94 1.07
C LEU A 90 2.49 -2.30 0.35
N ALA A 91 2.56 -3.52 -0.15
CA ALA A 91 3.62 -3.93 -1.07
C ALA A 91 3.08 -4.92 -2.11
N THR A 92 3.59 -4.86 -3.34
CA THR A 92 3.32 -5.87 -4.37
C THR A 92 4.48 -6.86 -4.48
N ASP A 93 4.20 -8.09 -4.87
CA ASP A 93 5.25 -9.02 -5.26
C ASP A 93 5.93 -8.61 -6.58
N VAL A 94 7.00 -9.31 -6.94
CA VAL A 94 7.82 -9.00 -8.12
C VAL A 94 7.01 -9.13 -9.42
N ASP A 95 6.10 -10.08 -9.47
CA ASP A 95 5.29 -10.39 -10.64
C ASP A 95 3.99 -9.57 -10.72
N GLY A 96 3.65 -8.86 -9.65
CA GLY A 96 2.40 -8.09 -9.54
C GLY A 96 1.16 -8.98 -9.50
N LYS A 97 1.27 -10.18 -8.93
CA LYS A 97 0.16 -11.13 -8.74
C LYS A 97 -0.54 -10.97 -7.39
N TYR A 98 0.19 -10.47 -6.41
CA TYR A 98 -0.29 -10.34 -5.04
C TYR A 98 0.01 -8.95 -4.49
N LEU A 99 -0.93 -8.45 -3.71
CA LEU A 99 -0.80 -7.27 -2.89
C LEU A 99 -0.79 -7.71 -1.42
N TYR A 100 0.22 -7.28 -0.68
CA TYR A 100 0.39 -7.54 0.74
C TYR A 100 -0.01 -6.31 1.52
N VAL A 101 -0.81 -6.50 2.54
CA VAL A 101 -1.30 -5.44 3.43
C VAL A 101 -0.82 -5.72 4.84
N ALA A 102 -0.11 -4.79 5.45
CA ALA A 102 0.25 -4.87 6.86
C ALA A 102 -0.79 -4.12 7.70
N GLY A 103 -1.29 -4.77 8.74
CA GLY A 103 -2.25 -4.23 9.70
C GLY A 103 -1.58 -3.96 11.05
N TYR A 104 -1.43 -2.67 11.40
CA TYR A 104 -0.85 -2.27 12.67
C TYR A 104 -1.75 -2.63 13.85
N HIS A 105 -3.05 -2.36 13.71
CA HIS A 105 -3.98 -2.43 14.83
C HIS A 105 -4.37 -3.85 15.22
N ASP A 106 -4.40 -4.79 14.28
CA ASP A 106 -4.78 -6.18 14.49
C ASP A 106 -3.62 -7.18 14.40
N GLY A 107 -2.42 -6.69 14.04
CA GLY A 107 -1.24 -7.55 13.90
C GLY A 107 -1.32 -8.54 12.75
N LYS A 108 -2.13 -8.22 11.73
CA LYS A 108 -2.42 -9.10 10.59
C LYS A 108 -1.58 -8.72 9.37
N VAL A 109 -1.14 -9.71 8.62
CA VAL A 109 -0.73 -9.55 7.22
C VAL A 109 -1.77 -10.21 6.35
N THR A 110 -2.34 -9.46 5.40
CA THR A 110 -3.33 -9.96 4.45
C THR A 110 -2.73 -10.02 3.06
N VAL A 111 -3.02 -11.08 2.32
CA VAL A 111 -2.60 -11.28 0.93
C VAL A 111 -3.81 -11.21 0.02
N VAL A 112 -3.79 -10.27 -0.93
CA VAL A 112 -4.87 -10.06 -1.90
C VAL A 112 -4.36 -10.42 -3.29
N HIS A 113 -5.14 -11.19 -4.04
CA HIS A 113 -4.83 -11.49 -5.44
C HIS A 113 -5.01 -10.25 -6.31
N THR A 114 -4.11 -10.03 -7.27
CA THR A 114 -4.23 -8.98 -8.27
C THR A 114 -4.32 -9.59 -9.67
N HIS A 115 -5.29 -9.17 -10.45
CA HIS A 115 -5.47 -9.61 -11.82
C HIS A 115 -4.54 -8.88 -12.80
N LYS A 116 -4.31 -9.45 -13.98
CA LYS A 116 -3.45 -8.83 -15.02
C LYS A 116 -3.96 -7.48 -15.51
N ASP A 117 -5.26 -7.23 -15.41
CA ASP A 117 -5.91 -5.94 -15.73
C ASP A 117 -5.90 -4.94 -14.57
N GLY A 118 -5.21 -5.26 -13.49
CA GLY A 118 -5.02 -4.44 -12.31
C GLY A 118 -6.10 -4.54 -11.26
N ARG A 119 -7.24 -5.20 -11.53
CA ARG A 119 -8.30 -5.39 -10.53
C ARG A 119 -7.78 -6.19 -9.34
N LEU A 120 -8.23 -5.79 -8.16
CA LEU A 120 -8.11 -6.60 -6.95
C LEU A 120 -9.11 -7.75 -7.01
N GLY A 121 -8.63 -8.95 -6.72
CA GLY A 121 -9.42 -10.17 -6.59
C GLY A 121 -9.75 -10.47 -5.13
N SER A 122 -9.84 -11.76 -4.80
CA SER A 122 -10.15 -12.20 -3.44
C SER A 122 -8.95 -12.06 -2.49
N VAL A 123 -9.23 -11.99 -1.20
CA VAL A 123 -8.27 -12.28 -0.15
C VAL A 123 -7.88 -13.74 -0.26
N MET A 124 -6.59 -14.00 -0.37
CA MET A 124 -6.03 -15.35 -0.54
C MET A 124 -5.60 -15.94 0.77
N ASP A 125 -5.08 -15.10 1.67
CA ASP A 125 -4.57 -15.53 2.97
C ASP A 125 -4.53 -14.36 3.95
N GLY A 126 -4.55 -14.69 5.25
CA GLY A 126 -4.44 -13.72 6.34
C GLY A 126 -3.75 -14.34 7.55
N VAL A 127 -2.58 -13.82 7.90
CA VAL A 127 -1.77 -14.33 9.03
C VAL A 127 -1.81 -13.33 10.18
N PHE A 128 -2.35 -13.75 11.32
CA PHE A 128 -2.28 -12.99 12.57
C PHE A 128 -0.98 -13.35 13.31
N HIS A 129 -0.24 -12.33 13.69
CA HIS A 129 0.91 -12.48 14.54
C HIS A 129 0.46 -12.61 16.00
N THR A 130 1.13 -13.48 16.75
CA THR A 130 0.85 -13.73 18.16
C THR A 130 2.09 -13.41 19.01
N GLY A 131 1.85 -13.00 20.23
CA GLY A 131 2.91 -12.70 21.20
C GLY A 131 2.54 -11.52 22.07
N LEU A 132 3.27 -11.37 23.17
CA LEU A 132 3.16 -10.26 24.10
C LEU A 132 4.53 -9.60 24.23
N GLY A 133 4.57 -8.28 24.15
CA GLY A 133 5.76 -7.50 24.47
C GLY A 133 5.91 -7.26 25.97
N SER A 134 6.96 -6.53 26.36
CA SER A 134 7.14 -6.06 27.74
C SER A 134 6.03 -5.13 28.17
N VAL A 135 5.86 -4.94 29.48
CA VAL A 135 4.79 -4.22 30.15
C VAL A 135 4.70 -2.74 29.74
N ALA A 136 4.11 -2.48 28.59
CA ALA A 136 3.70 -1.14 28.20
C ALA A 136 2.27 -1.21 27.63
N GLU A 137 1.49 -0.18 27.85
CA GLU A 137 0.07 -0.09 27.47
C GLU A 137 -0.23 -0.45 25.99
N ARG A 138 0.78 -0.43 25.11
CA ARG A 138 0.66 -0.75 23.69
C ARG A 138 1.19 -2.11 23.28
N ASN A 139 1.77 -2.89 24.21
CA ASN A 139 2.43 -4.16 23.90
C ASN A 139 1.59 -5.41 24.23
N PHE A 140 0.28 -5.24 24.38
CA PHE A 140 -0.64 -6.36 24.66
C PHE A 140 -0.99 -7.21 23.44
N ARG A 141 -0.55 -6.80 22.26
CA ARG A 141 -0.67 -7.53 20.99
C ARG A 141 0.44 -7.12 20.02
N PRO A 142 0.79 -7.95 19.04
CA PRO A 142 1.73 -7.59 17.96
C PRO A 142 1.16 -6.46 17.09
N HIS A 143 2.06 -5.64 16.54
CA HIS A 143 1.75 -4.62 15.57
C HIS A 143 2.60 -4.82 14.32
N VAL A 144 1.97 -5.03 13.17
CA VAL A 144 2.67 -5.21 11.90
C VAL A 144 2.75 -3.87 11.18
N ASN A 145 3.96 -3.35 11.03
CA ASN A 145 4.19 -2.05 10.41
C ASN A 145 4.53 -2.15 8.91
N CYS A 146 5.10 -3.26 8.49
CA CYS A 146 5.64 -3.42 7.14
C CYS A 146 5.66 -4.89 6.74
N VAL A 147 5.43 -5.16 5.47
CA VAL A 147 5.59 -6.46 4.84
C VAL A 147 6.30 -6.27 3.50
N ARG A 148 7.38 -7.01 3.26
CA ARG A 148 8.12 -6.92 2.00
C ARG A 148 8.31 -8.31 1.41
N PRO A 149 7.63 -8.63 0.31
CA PRO A 149 7.92 -9.83 -0.45
C PRO A 149 9.30 -9.70 -1.11
N VAL A 150 10.10 -10.76 -0.99
CA VAL A 150 11.41 -10.86 -1.62
C VAL A 150 11.50 -12.14 -2.44
N SER A 151 12.19 -12.11 -3.55
CA SER A 151 12.46 -13.31 -4.33
C SER A 151 13.80 -13.88 -3.88
N TYR A 152 13.77 -15.13 -3.47
CA TYR A 152 14.97 -15.89 -3.11
C TYR A 152 15.45 -16.69 -4.31
N THR A 153 16.49 -16.25 -4.99
CA THR A 153 17.15 -17.08 -6.00
C THR A 153 18.29 -17.91 -5.39
N HIS A 154 19.00 -17.39 -4.41
CA HIS A 154 19.98 -18.11 -3.56
C HIS A 154 20.19 -17.34 -2.26
N LEU A 155 19.79 -17.90 -1.13
CA LEU A 155 20.27 -17.54 0.19
C LEU A 155 21.09 -18.71 0.73
N THR A 156 22.40 -18.61 0.61
CA THR A 156 23.30 -19.35 1.50
C THR A 156 23.30 -18.61 2.82
N LEU A 157 22.61 -19.15 3.82
CA LEU A 157 22.82 -18.73 5.20
C LEU A 157 24.30 -18.89 5.51
N PRO A 158 24.98 -17.92 6.14
CA PRO A 158 26.30 -18.16 6.66
C PRO A 158 26.21 -19.29 7.67
N THR A 159 26.75 -20.44 7.34
CA THR A 159 26.95 -21.52 8.31
C THR A 159 28.04 -21.04 9.25
N ASN A 160 27.66 -20.62 10.46
CA ASN A 160 28.62 -20.54 11.54
C ASN A 160 29.14 -21.97 11.78
N ARG A 161 30.31 -22.26 11.26
CA ARG A 161 31.10 -23.37 11.75
C ARG A 161 31.77 -22.85 13.03
N GLU A 162 31.25 -23.29 14.16
CA GLU A 162 32.03 -23.28 15.37
C GLU A 162 33.18 -24.31 15.25
#